data_daa8438a4d3c96fe942c8e5e8476dc6e
#
_entry.id   daa8438a4d3c96fe942c8e5e8476dc6e
#
_cell.length_a   1.000
_cell.length_b   1.000
_cell.length_c   1.000
_cell.angle_alpha   90.00
_cell.angle_beta   90.00
_cell.angle_gamma   90.00
#
_symmetry.space_group_name_H-M   'P 1'
#
loop_
_entity.id
_entity.type
_entity.pdbx_description
1 polymer ?
#
loop_
_entity_poly.entity_id
_entity_poly.type
_entity_poly.pdbx_seq_one_letter_code
_entity_poly.pdbx_strand_id
1 'polypeptide(L)'
;MESRSPEINIVEDRRVFSLFQLNRSIKNALEAKTGSAEFWVKAEIAKVSHSRSGHVYFDLVEESNGIRKAAIKAMLWRKTFEKVKADLGESYTSVLKNGSEIVFQCRVKFSEIHGLSLDISKIDLSFMLGELERRKA
;
A
#
# COMPACT_ATOMS: atom_id res chain seq x y z
N MET A 1 -26.37 11.45 -6.77
CA MET A 1 -26.23 11.65 -6.31
C MET A 1 -26.08 12.11 -5.46
N GLU A 2 -26.03 12.02 -5.04
CA GLU A 2 -26.00 12.54 -4.38
C GLU A 2 -25.44 13.61 -4.13
N SER A 3 -25.40 14.26 -4.58
CA SER A 3 -24.76 15.53 -4.49
C SER A 3 -25.32 16.40 -3.44
N ARG A 4 -26.20 15.88 -2.72
CA ARG A 4 -26.75 16.66 -1.65
C ARG A 4 -25.82 16.61 -0.45
N SER A 5 -25.75 17.69 0.30
CA SER A 5 -24.94 17.75 1.52
C SER A 5 -25.39 16.70 2.50
N PRO A 6 -24.43 16.08 3.20
CA PRO A 6 -24.80 15.11 4.24
C PRO A 6 -25.66 15.79 5.31
N GLU A 7 -26.61 15.05 5.82
CA GLU A 7 -27.40 15.56 6.92
C GLU A 7 -26.53 15.71 8.15
N ILE A 8 -26.79 16.78 8.89
CA ILE A 8 -26.08 17.03 10.13
C ILE A 8 -26.92 16.45 11.25
N ASN A 9 -26.38 15.47 11.96
CA ASN A 9 -27.00 14.90 13.13
C ASN A 9 -26.49 15.58 14.37
N ILE A 10 -27.40 16.07 15.20
CA ILE A 10 -27.03 16.74 16.44
C ILE A 10 -27.53 15.90 17.59
N VAL A 11 -26.63 15.50 18.49
CA VAL A 11 -26.93 14.73 19.67
C VAL A 11 -26.36 15.48 20.87
N GLU A 12 -27.22 15.90 21.79
CA GLU A 12 -26.82 16.61 23.00
C GLU A 12 -25.92 17.80 22.67
N ASP A 13 -26.34 18.63 21.71
CA ASP A 13 -25.65 19.83 21.28
C ASP A 13 -24.30 19.56 20.60
N ARG A 14 -24.05 18.33 20.19
CA ARG A 14 -22.85 17.96 19.47
C ARG A 14 -23.19 17.53 18.06
N ARG A 15 -22.35 17.93 17.12
CA ARG A 15 -22.48 17.40 15.76
C ARG A 15 -21.96 15.96 15.74
N VAL A 16 -22.76 15.06 15.21
CA VAL A 16 -22.38 13.64 15.14
C VAL A 16 -22.31 13.23 13.68
N PHE A 17 -21.16 12.69 13.29
CA PHE A 17 -20.92 12.21 11.95
C PHE A 17 -21.13 10.71 11.88
N SER A 18 -21.64 10.22 10.76
CA SER A 18 -21.62 8.78 10.54
C SER A 18 -20.19 8.38 10.24
N LEU A 19 -19.89 7.10 10.42
CA LEU A 19 -18.56 6.61 10.11
C LEU A 19 -18.24 6.81 8.64
N PHE A 20 -19.22 6.60 7.77
CA PHE A 20 -19.01 6.84 6.33
C PHE A 20 -18.66 8.31 6.06
N GLN A 21 -19.36 9.25 6.70
CA GLN A 21 -19.06 10.66 6.53
C GLN A 21 -17.64 10.99 6.97
N LEU A 22 -17.21 10.46 8.10
CA LEU A 22 -15.85 10.69 8.57
C LEU A 22 -14.83 10.11 7.59
N ASN A 23 -15.01 8.85 7.20
CA ASN A 23 -14.05 8.21 6.29
C ASN A 23 -14.03 8.87 4.93
N ARG A 24 -15.18 9.36 4.46
CA ARG A 24 -15.24 10.10 3.20
C ARG A 24 -14.45 11.40 3.29
N SER A 25 -14.54 12.08 4.42
CA SER A 25 -13.79 13.30 4.65
C SER A 25 -12.29 13.04 4.65
N ILE A 26 -11.87 11.95 5.29
CA ILE A 26 -10.46 11.55 5.31
C ILE A 26 -9.98 11.25 3.89
N LYS A 27 -10.78 10.51 3.14
CA LYS A 27 -10.45 10.19 1.75
C LYS A 27 -10.25 11.47 0.93
N ASN A 28 -11.20 12.39 1.05
CA ASN A 28 -11.13 13.64 0.29
C ASN A 28 -9.89 14.46 0.67
N ALA A 29 -9.55 14.49 1.96
CA ALA A 29 -8.37 15.22 2.44
C ALA A 29 -7.09 14.61 1.88
N LEU A 30 -7.00 13.28 1.89
CA LEU A 30 -5.83 12.59 1.36
C LEU A 30 -5.71 12.78 -0.15
N GLU A 31 -6.83 12.68 -0.87
CA GLU A 31 -6.80 12.90 -2.32
C GLU A 31 -6.39 14.32 -2.66
N ALA A 32 -6.86 15.30 -1.89
CA ALA A 32 -6.47 16.68 -2.12
C ALA A 32 -4.97 16.90 -1.89
N LYS A 33 -4.40 16.19 -0.93
CA LYS A 33 -2.99 16.36 -0.57
C LYS A 33 -2.07 15.53 -1.45
N THR A 34 -2.43 14.27 -1.72
CA THR A 34 -1.56 13.36 -2.44
C THR A 34 -1.94 13.20 -3.91
N GLY A 35 -3.23 13.30 -4.23
CA GLY A 35 -3.73 13.27 -5.61
C GLY A 35 -3.15 12.11 -6.42
N SER A 36 -2.54 12.46 -7.54
CA SER A 36 -1.89 11.50 -8.42
C SER A 36 -0.40 11.39 -8.15
N ALA A 37 0.08 11.95 -7.04
CA ALA A 37 1.51 11.90 -6.70
C ALA A 37 1.97 10.46 -6.50
N GLU A 38 3.17 10.18 -6.95
CA GLU A 38 3.79 8.88 -6.77
C GLU A 38 5.04 9.04 -5.93
N PHE A 39 5.24 8.09 -5.03
CA PHE A 39 6.33 8.14 -4.07
C PHE A 39 7.20 6.90 -4.20
N TRP A 40 8.51 7.07 -4.14
CA TRP A 40 9.44 5.95 -4.01
C TRP A 40 9.64 5.67 -2.54
N VAL A 41 9.44 4.42 -2.15
CA VAL A 41 9.46 4.01 -0.75
C VAL A 41 10.28 2.73 -0.61
N LYS A 42 11.00 2.62 0.50
CA LYS A 42 11.69 1.40 0.87
C LYS A 42 11.04 0.84 2.11
N ALA A 43 10.74 -0.44 2.12
CA ALA A 43 10.09 -1.08 3.25
C ALA A 43 10.43 -2.57 3.26
N GLU A 44 10.19 -3.20 4.40
CA GLU A 44 10.35 -4.65 4.54
C GLU A 44 9.00 -5.32 4.37
N ILE A 45 8.97 -6.45 3.70
CA ILE A 45 7.76 -7.26 3.58
C ILE A 45 7.62 -8.10 4.85
N ALA A 46 6.67 -7.72 5.72
CA ALA A 46 6.37 -8.53 6.88
C ALA A 46 5.56 -9.76 6.45
N LYS A 47 4.67 -9.58 5.48
CA LYS A 47 3.85 -10.68 5.00
C LYS A 47 3.44 -10.40 3.56
N VAL A 48 3.48 -11.42 2.72
CA VAL A 48 2.98 -11.35 1.36
C VAL A 48 1.95 -12.45 1.17
N SER A 49 0.85 -12.12 0.48
CA SER A 49 -0.16 -13.10 0.15
C SER A 49 -0.68 -12.86 -1.26
N HIS A 50 -1.17 -13.92 -1.88
CA HIS A 50 -1.65 -13.88 -3.26
C HIS A 50 -3.14 -14.18 -3.27
N SER A 51 -3.90 -13.37 -4.03
CA SER A 51 -5.32 -13.63 -4.19
C SER A 51 -5.55 -14.58 -5.34
N ARG A 52 -6.74 -15.16 -5.38
CA ARG A 52 -7.12 -16.04 -6.51
C ARG A 52 -7.15 -15.26 -7.81
N SER A 53 -7.43 -13.95 -7.74
CA SER A 53 -7.48 -13.10 -8.93
C SER A 53 -6.09 -12.73 -9.45
N GLY A 54 -5.03 -13.11 -8.75
CA GLY A 54 -3.68 -12.84 -9.18
C GLY A 54 -3.09 -11.56 -8.64
N HIS A 55 -3.79 -10.87 -7.75
CA HIS A 55 -3.23 -9.70 -7.07
C HIS A 55 -2.35 -10.14 -5.93
N VAL A 56 -1.37 -9.29 -5.57
CA VAL A 56 -0.47 -9.57 -4.45
C VAL A 56 -0.71 -8.51 -3.39
N TYR A 57 -0.86 -8.96 -2.15
CA TYR A 57 -1.08 -8.08 -1.00
C TYR A 57 0.12 -8.17 -0.08
N PHE A 58 0.53 -7.02 0.43
CA PHE A 58 1.68 -6.93 1.31
C PHE A 58 1.29 -6.27 2.62
N ASP A 59 1.84 -6.78 3.71
CA ASP A 59 1.95 -6.02 4.95
C ASP A 59 3.38 -5.52 4.99
N LEU A 60 3.56 -4.22 4.90
CA LEU A 60 4.87 -3.59 4.85
C LEU A 60 5.19 -2.94 6.18
N VAL A 61 6.44 -3.03 6.59
CA VAL A 61 6.89 -2.46 7.85
C VAL A 61 8.24 -1.78 7.67
N GLU A 62 8.54 -0.89 8.59
CA GLU A 62 9.88 -0.35 8.78
C GLU A 62 10.25 -0.54 10.23
N GLU A 63 11.41 -1.13 10.47
CA GLU A 63 11.89 -1.39 11.83
C GLU A 63 13.29 -0.81 11.98
N SER A 64 13.59 -0.37 13.20
CA SER A 64 14.89 0.16 13.55
C SER A 64 15.20 -0.31 14.96
N ASN A 65 16.36 -0.98 15.11
CA ASN A 65 16.79 -1.51 16.42
C ASN A 65 15.74 -2.42 17.05
N GLY A 66 15.08 -3.22 16.22
CA GLY A 66 14.05 -4.16 16.69
C GLY A 66 12.73 -3.51 17.02
N ILE A 67 12.59 -2.20 16.81
CA ILE A 67 11.35 -1.49 17.10
C ILE A 67 10.66 -1.13 15.79
N ARG A 68 9.37 -1.47 15.71
CA ARG A 68 8.58 -1.15 14.53
C ARG A 68 8.27 0.33 14.50
N LYS A 69 8.72 1.01 13.45
CA LYS A 69 8.53 2.46 13.30
C LYS A 69 7.31 2.80 12.46
N ALA A 70 6.95 1.94 11.50
CA ALA A 70 5.83 2.22 10.61
C ALA A 70 5.31 0.91 10.06
N ALA A 71 4.04 0.91 9.68
CA ALA A 71 3.41 -0.24 9.03
C ALA A 71 2.29 0.26 8.12
N ILE A 72 2.13 -0.39 6.98
CA ILE A 72 1.05 -0.05 6.06
C ILE A 72 0.79 -1.25 5.16
N LYS A 73 -0.44 -1.35 4.66
CA LYS A 73 -0.79 -2.38 3.70
C LYS A 73 -0.57 -1.85 2.30
N ALA A 74 -0.19 -2.73 1.38
CA ALA A 74 0.03 -2.36 -0.01
C ALA A 74 -0.51 -3.44 -0.92
N MET A 75 -0.77 -3.06 -2.16
CA MET A 75 -1.34 -3.97 -3.14
C MET A 75 -0.61 -3.81 -4.46
N LEU A 76 -0.33 -4.94 -5.07
CA LEU A 76 0.26 -5.01 -6.40
C LEU A 76 -0.77 -5.69 -7.29
N TRP A 77 -1.37 -4.91 -8.21
CA TRP A 77 -2.43 -5.42 -9.05
C TRP A 77 -1.88 -6.46 -10.03
N ARG A 78 -2.75 -7.40 -10.44
CA ARG A 78 -2.35 -8.53 -11.28
C ARG A 78 -1.50 -8.13 -12.49
N LYS A 79 -1.93 -7.12 -13.23
CA LYS A 79 -1.20 -6.74 -14.44
C LYS A 79 0.22 -6.26 -14.12
N THR A 80 0.36 -5.47 -13.07
CA THR A 80 1.66 -4.99 -12.64
C THR A 80 2.49 -6.15 -12.12
N PHE A 81 1.87 -7.04 -11.36
CA PHE A 81 2.58 -8.21 -10.83
C PHE A 81 3.09 -9.10 -11.95
N GLU A 82 2.28 -9.32 -12.99
CA GLU A 82 2.70 -10.16 -14.12
C GLU A 82 3.92 -9.57 -14.80
N LYS A 83 3.96 -8.25 -14.91
CA LYS A 83 5.11 -7.58 -15.50
C LYS A 83 6.35 -7.72 -14.63
N VAL A 84 6.21 -7.51 -13.33
CA VAL A 84 7.31 -7.66 -12.38
C VAL A 84 7.82 -9.10 -12.39
N LYS A 85 6.91 -10.06 -12.39
CA LYS A 85 7.25 -11.47 -12.40
C LYS A 85 8.02 -11.85 -13.67
N ALA A 86 7.56 -11.33 -14.82
CA ALA A 86 8.24 -11.58 -16.08
C ALA A 86 9.66 -10.99 -16.08
N ASP A 87 9.81 -9.78 -15.53
CA ASP A 87 11.10 -9.11 -15.49
C ASP A 87 12.08 -9.79 -14.53
N LEU A 88 11.58 -10.27 -13.40
CA LEU A 88 12.42 -10.96 -12.40
C LEU A 88 12.69 -12.42 -12.78
N GLY A 89 11.83 -13.00 -13.61
CA GLY A 89 11.94 -14.41 -13.95
C GLY A 89 11.79 -15.28 -12.73
N GLU A 90 12.60 -16.32 -12.60
CA GLU A 90 12.49 -17.24 -11.48
C GLU A 90 12.91 -16.61 -10.16
N SER A 91 13.57 -15.47 -10.21
CA SER A 91 14.02 -14.79 -8.99
C SER A 91 12.88 -14.18 -8.19
N TYR A 92 11.67 -14.06 -8.76
CA TYR A 92 10.63 -13.32 -8.07
C TYR A 92 10.25 -13.95 -6.72
N THR A 93 10.32 -15.28 -6.61
CA THR A 93 10.01 -15.94 -5.35
C THR A 93 11.08 -15.71 -4.29
N SER A 94 12.29 -15.35 -4.71
CA SER A 94 13.38 -15.07 -3.79
C SER A 94 13.36 -13.64 -3.29
N VAL A 95 12.73 -12.73 -4.00
CA VAL A 95 12.73 -11.32 -3.63
C VAL A 95 11.39 -10.84 -3.10
N LEU A 96 10.28 -11.40 -3.59
CA LEU A 96 8.96 -11.02 -3.11
C LEU A 96 8.48 -12.05 -2.07
N LYS A 97 9.12 -12.04 -0.93
CA LYS A 97 8.81 -12.99 0.14
C LYS A 97 8.92 -12.29 1.49
N ASN A 98 8.36 -12.95 2.50
CA ASN A 98 8.42 -12.44 3.87
C ASN A 98 9.87 -12.21 4.27
N GLY A 99 10.14 -11.06 4.86
CA GLY A 99 11.46 -10.69 5.32
C GLY A 99 12.31 -9.94 4.30
N SER A 100 11.87 -9.85 3.06
CA SER A 100 12.62 -9.15 2.03
C SER A 100 12.39 -7.64 2.11
N GLU A 101 13.44 -6.89 1.82
CA GLU A 101 13.33 -5.45 1.69
C GLU A 101 13.07 -5.11 0.23
N ILE A 102 12.14 -4.19 -0.02
CA ILE A 102 11.81 -3.77 -1.39
C ILE A 102 11.83 -2.25 -1.50
N VAL A 103 12.13 -1.79 -2.70
CA VAL A 103 12.02 -0.39 -3.08
C VAL A 103 11.00 -0.34 -4.21
N PHE A 104 10.00 0.50 -4.04
CA PHE A 104 8.88 0.53 -4.98
C PHE A 104 8.31 1.92 -5.11
N GLN A 105 7.62 2.15 -6.22
CA GLN A 105 6.89 3.39 -6.45
C GLN A 105 5.40 3.11 -6.23
N CYS A 106 4.72 4.02 -5.55
CA CYS A 106 3.33 3.80 -5.17
C CYS A 106 2.53 5.08 -5.13
N ARG A 107 1.21 4.90 -5.07
CA ARG A 107 0.25 5.97 -4.81
C ARG A 107 -0.46 5.67 -3.51
N VAL A 108 -0.84 6.73 -2.79
CA VAL A 108 -1.62 6.60 -1.57
C VAL A 108 -3.09 6.41 -1.95
N LYS A 109 -3.73 5.44 -1.33
CA LYS A 109 -5.14 5.13 -1.54
C LYS A 109 -5.86 5.06 -0.21
N PHE A 110 -7.11 5.50 -0.21
CA PHE A 110 -7.97 5.37 0.95
C PHE A 110 -9.35 4.93 0.50
N SER A 111 -9.85 3.90 1.14
CA SER A 111 -11.20 3.39 0.91
C SER A 111 -12.03 3.63 2.16
N GLU A 112 -13.28 4.02 2.00
CA GLU A 112 -14.17 4.20 3.14
C GLU A 112 -14.35 2.90 3.93
N ILE A 113 -14.16 1.76 3.26
CA ILE A 113 -14.37 0.44 3.87
C ILE A 113 -13.06 -0.17 4.34
N HIS A 114 -12.00 -0.07 3.54
CA HIS A 114 -10.75 -0.80 3.82
C HIS A 114 -9.66 0.08 4.40
N GLY A 115 -9.84 1.40 4.41
CA GLY A 115 -8.87 2.30 5.01
C GLY A 115 -7.69 2.63 4.11
N LEU A 116 -6.59 2.98 4.75
CA LEU A 116 -5.39 3.45 4.07
C LEU A 116 -4.58 2.29 3.51
N SER A 117 -4.09 2.47 2.29
CA SER A 117 -3.21 1.50 1.67
C SER A 117 -2.38 2.18 0.59
N LEU A 118 -1.43 1.42 0.02
CA LEU A 118 -0.61 1.90 -1.08
C LEU A 118 -0.89 1.03 -2.31
N ASP A 119 -1.01 1.69 -3.47
CA ASP A 119 -1.06 0.98 -4.75
C ASP A 119 0.34 1.02 -5.34
N ILE A 120 0.97 -0.14 -5.47
CA ILE A 120 2.32 -0.24 -6.00
C ILE A 120 2.25 -0.20 -7.53
N SER A 121 2.96 0.74 -8.13
CA SER A 121 2.98 0.89 -9.60
C SER A 121 4.25 0.36 -10.22
N LYS A 122 5.35 0.35 -9.47
CA LYS A 122 6.65 -0.16 -9.96
C LYS A 122 7.46 -0.71 -8.81
N ILE A 123 8.31 -1.68 -9.11
CA ILE A 123 9.29 -2.18 -8.15
C ILE A 123 10.66 -1.94 -8.75
N ASP A 124 11.61 -1.48 -7.93
CA ASP A 124 12.97 -1.23 -8.39
C ASP A 124 13.69 -2.55 -8.54
N LEU A 125 13.73 -3.06 -9.77
CA LEU A 125 14.31 -4.37 -10.04
C LEU A 125 15.81 -4.39 -9.79
N SER A 126 16.50 -3.27 -10.06
CA SER A 126 17.93 -3.20 -9.81
C SER A 126 18.24 -3.37 -8.34
N PHE A 127 17.46 -2.72 -7.47
CA PHE A 127 17.64 -2.87 -6.02
C PHE A 127 17.41 -4.33 -5.61
N MET A 128 16.31 -4.93 -6.13
CA MET A 128 15.94 -6.29 -5.74
C MET A 128 17.00 -7.30 -6.14
N LEU A 129 17.52 -7.17 -7.36
CA LEU A 129 18.55 -8.08 -7.84
C LEU A 129 19.87 -7.85 -7.10
N GLY A 130 20.17 -6.60 -6.75
CA GLY A 130 21.35 -6.30 -5.95
C GLY A 130 21.29 -6.92 -4.57
N GLU A 131 20.13 -6.88 -3.94
CA GLU A 131 19.93 -7.52 -2.64
C GLU A 131 20.11 -9.03 -2.73
N LEU A 132 19.58 -9.63 -3.80
CA LEU A 132 19.72 -11.07 -4.00
C LEU A 132 21.19 -11.46 -4.16
N GLU A 133 21.95 -10.66 -4.90
CA GLU A 133 23.37 -10.90 -5.11
C GLU A 133 24.14 -10.82 -3.80
N ARG A 134 23.81 -9.84 -2.96
CA ARG A 134 24.47 -9.71 -1.66
C ARG A 134 24.19 -10.89 -0.74
N ARG A 135 22.99 -11.48 -0.86
CA ARG A 135 22.64 -12.64 -0.05
C ARG A 135 23.42 -13.90 -0.46
N LYS A 136 23.83 -13.94 -1.72
CA LYS A 136 24.62 -15.08 -2.21
C LYS A 136 26.06 -15.04 -1.73
N ALA A 137 26.55 -13.87 -1.41
CA ALA A 137 27.95 -13.68 -0.99
C ALA A 137 28.23 -14.11 0.47
#